data_7a30eb3de690baecb9f2b503edfcacce
#
_entry.id   7a30eb3de690baecb9f2b503edfcacce
#
_cell.length_a   1.000
_cell.length_b   1.000
_cell.length_c   1.000
_cell.angle_alpha   90.00
_cell.angle_beta   90.00
_cell.angle_gamma   90.00
#
_symmetry.space_group_name_H-M   'P 1'
#
loop_
_entity.id
_entity.type
_entity.pdbx_description
1 polymer ?
#
loop_
_entity_poly.entity_id
_entity_poly.type
_entity_poly.pdbx_seq_one_letter_code
_entity_poly.pdbx_strand_id
1 'polypeptide(L)'
;MRKGTTRRQLITAAAALPFTFAISRYAKAAEFTMKLATGQDPSHPVNKRAREAVDRIKDASGGRLEINLYPANQLGSDTDLISQVRVGAVDAINIASSVLATRVPLAGIVNTGFAFSSYDQVWKAMDGSLGDHIRKDIEKTGAIALSKPWDNGFRQVTSSTREIRTPDDLKSFKIRVPAAPIL
;
A
#
# COMPACT_ATOMS: atom_id res chain seq x y z
N MET A 1 -60.65 16.30 -41.37
CA MET A 1 -61.32 15.83 -40.11
C MET A 1 -60.26 15.14 -39.27
N ARG A 2 -59.77 15.75 -38.17
CA ARG A 2 -58.84 15.14 -37.20
C ARG A 2 -59.64 14.36 -36.15
N LYS A 3 -59.52 13.04 -36.14
CA LYS A 3 -60.13 12.23 -35.08
C LYS A 3 -59.28 12.38 -33.78
N GLY A 4 -59.85 13.04 -32.79
CA GLY A 4 -59.25 13.19 -31.48
C GLY A 4 -59.26 11.88 -30.71
N THR A 5 -58.11 11.48 -30.20
CA THR A 5 -57.98 10.32 -29.32
C THR A 5 -58.61 10.62 -27.95
N THR A 6 -59.58 9.84 -27.54
CA THR A 6 -60.26 10.05 -26.27
C THR A 6 -59.44 9.60 -25.06
N ARG A 7 -59.56 10.29 -23.91
CA ARG A 7 -58.85 10.01 -22.64
C ARG A 7 -58.93 8.53 -22.20
N ARG A 8 -59.98 7.82 -22.59
CA ARG A 8 -60.13 6.37 -22.30
C ARG A 8 -59.17 5.49 -23.08
N GLN A 9 -58.75 5.87 -24.29
CA GLN A 9 -57.79 5.09 -25.10
C GLN A 9 -56.33 5.27 -24.63
N LEU A 10 -56.00 6.35 -23.90
CA LEU A 10 -54.71 6.55 -23.30
C LEU A 10 -54.50 5.73 -22.02
N ILE A 11 -55.56 5.38 -21.30
CA ILE A 11 -55.47 4.60 -20.05
C ILE A 11 -55.28 3.11 -20.33
N THR A 12 -55.81 2.58 -21.45
CA THR A 12 -55.65 1.16 -21.82
C THR A 12 -54.27 0.84 -22.42
N ALA A 13 -53.55 1.83 -22.94
CA ALA A 13 -52.18 1.62 -23.47
C ALA A 13 -51.09 1.58 -22.38
N ALA A 14 -51.39 2.04 -21.16
CA ALA A 14 -50.43 2.07 -20.05
C ALA A 14 -50.35 0.74 -19.25
N ALA A 15 -51.28 -0.21 -19.51
CA ALA A 15 -51.40 -1.45 -18.72
C ALA A 15 -50.57 -2.64 -19.28
N ALA A 16 -49.81 -2.46 -20.38
CA ALA A 16 -49.10 -3.56 -21.04
C ALA A 16 -47.56 -3.40 -21.09
N LEU A 17 -46.98 -2.59 -20.18
CA LEU A 17 -45.54 -2.61 -20.01
C LEU A 17 -45.16 -3.78 -19.07
N PRO A 18 -44.35 -4.76 -19.52
CA PRO A 18 -43.85 -5.76 -18.62
C PRO A 18 -42.98 -5.03 -17.58
N PHE A 19 -43.38 -5.10 -16.31
CA PHE A 19 -42.51 -4.72 -15.18
C PHE A 19 -41.34 -5.67 -15.19
N THR A 20 -40.30 -5.34 -15.96
CA THR A 20 -38.98 -5.93 -15.77
C THR A 20 -38.49 -5.45 -14.41
N PHE A 21 -38.69 -6.27 -13.38
CA PHE A 21 -37.96 -6.12 -12.13
C PHE A 21 -36.45 -6.21 -12.50
N ALA A 22 -35.83 -5.06 -12.74
CA ALA A 22 -34.39 -4.96 -12.67
C ALA A 22 -34.04 -5.33 -11.23
N ILE A 23 -33.59 -6.58 -11.02
CA ILE A 23 -32.91 -6.98 -9.79
C ILE A 23 -31.65 -6.13 -9.74
N SER A 24 -31.78 -4.93 -9.16
CA SER A 24 -30.61 -4.17 -8.73
C SER A 24 -29.86 -5.11 -7.80
N ARG A 25 -28.77 -5.70 -8.29
CA ARG A 25 -27.77 -6.27 -7.40
C ARG A 25 -27.32 -5.10 -6.54
N TYR A 26 -27.93 -4.98 -5.36
CA TYR A 26 -27.43 -4.07 -4.34
C TYR A 26 -25.96 -4.42 -4.19
N ALA A 27 -25.07 -3.51 -4.61
CA ALA A 27 -23.68 -3.60 -4.27
C ALA A 27 -23.64 -3.61 -2.75
N LYS A 28 -23.44 -4.79 -2.16
CA LYS A 28 -23.35 -4.94 -0.71
C LYS A 28 -22.16 -4.10 -0.29
N ALA A 29 -22.38 -3.10 0.55
CA ALA A 29 -21.28 -2.33 1.12
C ALA A 29 -20.31 -3.30 1.78
N ALA A 30 -19.00 -3.00 1.69
CA ALA A 30 -18.01 -3.84 2.33
C ALA A 30 -18.29 -3.92 3.83
N GLU A 31 -18.18 -5.12 4.38
CA GLU A 31 -18.37 -5.38 5.82
C GLU A 31 -17.21 -4.78 6.62
N PHE A 32 -16.01 -4.83 6.04
CA PHE A 32 -14.78 -4.29 6.61
C PHE A 32 -14.11 -3.36 5.60
N THR A 33 -13.69 -2.20 6.08
CA THR A 33 -12.92 -1.26 5.29
C THR A 33 -11.60 -0.97 6.01
N MET A 34 -10.47 -1.08 5.28
CA MET A 34 -9.14 -0.83 5.81
C MET A 34 -8.42 0.25 5.00
N LYS A 35 -7.51 0.98 5.66
CA LYS A 35 -6.61 1.96 5.04
C LYS A 35 -5.22 1.35 4.96
N LEU A 36 -4.66 1.26 3.74
CA LEU A 36 -3.26 0.91 3.49
C LEU A 36 -2.52 2.16 3.03
N ALA A 37 -1.55 2.64 3.79
CA ALA A 37 -0.80 3.85 3.47
C ALA A 37 0.64 3.55 3.07
N THR A 38 1.18 4.36 2.15
CA THR A 38 2.58 4.30 1.70
C THR A 38 3.11 5.69 1.34
N GLY A 39 4.42 5.89 1.54
CA GLY A 39 5.11 7.11 1.13
C GLY A 39 5.47 7.16 -0.37
N GLN A 40 5.32 6.06 -1.10
CA GLN A 40 5.72 5.96 -2.49
C GLN A 40 4.73 6.63 -3.44
N ASP A 41 5.24 7.14 -4.58
CA ASP A 41 4.41 7.71 -5.65
C ASP A 41 3.40 6.68 -6.20
N PRO A 42 2.20 7.10 -6.65
CA PRO A 42 1.20 6.20 -7.23
C PRO A 42 1.71 5.35 -8.40
N SER A 43 2.68 5.85 -9.16
CA SER A 43 3.29 5.15 -10.30
C SER A 43 4.35 4.12 -9.88
N HIS A 44 4.80 4.15 -8.63
CA HIS A 44 5.84 3.27 -8.11
C HIS A 44 5.39 1.80 -8.16
N PRO A 45 6.27 0.85 -8.53
CA PRO A 45 5.93 -0.58 -8.62
C PRO A 45 5.27 -1.14 -7.36
N VAL A 46 5.72 -0.74 -6.17
CA VAL A 46 5.10 -1.14 -4.89
C VAL A 46 3.62 -0.81 -4.86
N ASN A 47 3.22 0.41 -5.27
CA ASN A 47 1.81 0.82 -5.26
C ASN A 47 0.99 0.14 -6.35
N LYS A 48 1.59 -0.15 -7.52
CA LYS A 48 0.93 -0.96 -8.56
C LYS A 48 0.62 -2.36 -8.04
N ARG A 49 1.59 -3.01 -7.39
CA ARG A 49 1.41 -4.35 -6.80
C ARG A 49 0.47 -4.33 -5.60
N ALA A 50 0.48 -3.26 -4.80
CA ALA A 50 -0.49 -3.07 -3.72
C ALA A 50 -1.92 -3.03 -4.27
N ARG A 51 -2.16 -2.29 -5.35
CA ARG A 51 -3.47 -2.20 -6.00
C ARG A 51 -3.94 -3.57 -6.49
N GLU A 52 -3.09 -4.30 -7.20
CA GLU A 52 -3.39 -5.67 -7.63
C GLU A 52 -3.69 -6.61 -6.45
N ALA A 53 -2.99 -6.45 -5.33
CA ALA A 53 -3.21 -7.25 -4.13
C ALA A 53 -4.55 -6.92 -3.46
N VAL A 54 -4.89 -5.63 -3.30
CA VAL A 54 -6.16 -5.24 -2.66
C VAL A 54 -7.36 -5.62 -3.52
N ASP A 55 -7.24 -5.53 -4.86
CA ASP A 55 -8.29 -5.98 -5.78
C ASP A 55 -8.53 -7.50 -5.63
N ARG A 56 -7.46 -8.30 -5.60
CA ARG A 56 -7.56 -9.76 -5.36
C ARG A 56 -8.15 -10.10 -3.99
N ILE A 57 -7.81 -9.33 -2.95
CA ILE A 57 -8.39 -9.52 -1.61
C ILE A 57 -9.89 -9.21 -1.63
N LYS A 58 -10.29 -8.14 -2.30
CA LYS A 58 -11.70 -7.78 -2.47
C LYS A 58 -12.47 -8.91 -3.16
N ASP A 59 -11.94 -9.43 -4.27
CA ASP A 59 -12.54 -10.54 -5.01
C ASP A 59 -12.61 -11.82 -4.16
N ALA A 60 -11.49 -12.20 -3.52
CA ALA A 60 -11.41 -13.41 -2.68
C ALA A 60 -12.34 -13.36 -1.46
N SER A 61 -12.60 -12.16 -0.92
CA SER A 61 -13.54 -11.96 0.19
C SER A 61 -15.01 -11.85 -0.26
N GLY A 62 -15.30 -11.94 -1.57
CA GLY A 62 -16.63 -11.68 -2.10
C GLY A 62 -17.10 -10.25 -1.86
N GLY A 63 -16.18 -9.28 -1.83
CA GLY A 63 -16.42 -7.87 -1.56
C GLY A 63 -16.64 -7.53 -0.08
N ARG A 64 -16.43 -8.48 0.84
CA ARG A 64 -16.61 -8.23 2.28
C ARG A 64 -15.51 -7.35 2.86
N LEU A 65 -14.28 -7.46 2.35
CA LEU A 65 -13.13 -6.64 2.76
C LEU A 65 -12.74 -5.70 1.63
N GLU A 66 -12.75 -4.41 1.91
CA GLU A 66 -12.27 -3.36 1.02
C GLU A 66 -11.05 -2.67 1.64
N ILE A 67 -9.94 -2.64 0.90
CA ILE A 67 -8.72 -1.97 1.35
C ILE A 67 -8.46 -0.76 0.46
N ASN A 68 -8.51 0.43 1.05
CA ASN A 68 -8.27 1.68 0.36
C ASN A 68 -6.77 2.02 0.43
N LEU A 69 -6.13 2.19 -0.73
CA LEU A 69 -4.73 2.53 -0.85
C LEU A 69 -4.53 4.06 -0.86
N TYR A 70 -3.68 4.55 0.05
CA TYR A 70 -3.29 5.96 0.21
C TYR A 70 -1.80 6.12 -0.06
N PRO A 71 -1.38 6.37 -1.31
CA PRO A 71 0.02 6.57 -1.70
C PRO A 71 0.51 8.00 -1.41
N ALA A 72 1.80 8.27 -1.71
CA ALA A 72 2.40 9.59 -1.72
C ALA A 72 2.18 10.40 -0.43
N ASN A 73 2.30 9.74 0.72
CA ASN A 73 2.16 10.39 2.03
C ASN A 73 0.81 11.10 2.26
N GLN A 74 -0.27 10.69 1.60
CA GLN A 74 -1.59 11.31 1.74
C GLN A 74 -2.11 11.33 3.18
N LEU A 75 -1.72 10.36 4.00
CA LEU A 75 -2.12 10.26 5.41
C LEU A 75 -1.01 10.68 6.39
N GLY A 76 0.09 11.22 5.91
CA GLY A 76 1.23 11.67 6.71
C GLY A 76 2.56 11.09 6.23
N SER A 77 3.66 11.59 6.80
CA SER A 77 5.00 11.07 6.51
C SER A 77 5.16 9.62 6.99
N ASP A 78 6.21 8.93 6.53
CA ASP A 78 6.50 7.55 6.96
C ASP A 78 6.59 7.42 8.49
N THR A 79 7.15 8.41 9.18
CA THR A 79 7.24 8.43 10.65
C THR A 79 5.88 8.66 11.32
N ASP A 80 5.02 9.47 10.72
CA ASP A 80 3.64 9.66 11.18
C ASP A 80 2.83 8.39 11.01
N LEU A 81 2.99 7.71 9.87
CA LEU A 81 2.30 6.45 9.57
C LEU A 81 2.63 5.35 10.59
N ILE A 82 3.89 5.24 11.05
CA ILE A 82 4.25 4.31 12.13
C ILE A 82 3.44 4.61 13.41
N SER A 83 3.28 5.89 13.74
CA SER A 83 2.51 6.29 14.93
C SER A 83 1.02 6.01 14.74
N GLN A 84 0.49 6.28 13.56
CA GLN A 84 -0.93 6.11 13.23
C GLN A 84 -1.36 4.63 13.22
N VAL A 85 -0.52 3.72 12.70
CA VAL A 85 -0.86 2.29 12.72
C VAL A 85 -0.91 1.73 14.14
N ARG A 86 -0.07 2.24 15.03
CA ARG A 86 -0.07 1.81 16.44
C ARG A 86 -1.33 2.21 17.20
N VAL A 87 -1.95 3.32 16.83
CA VAL A 87 -3.19 3.81 17.48
C VAL A 87 -4.45 3.46 16.68
N GLY A 88 -4.31 2.70 15.58
CA GLY A 88 -5.43 2.27 14.74
C GLY A 88 -6.04 3.37 13.86
N ALA A 89 -5.39 4.51 13.68
CA ALA A 89 -5.85 5.56 12.77
C ALA A 89 -5.64 5.16 11.28
N VAL A 90 -4.62 4.33 11.04
CA VAL A 90 -4.35 3.63 9.78
C VAL A 90 -4.23 2.14 10.09
N ASP A 91 -4.82 1.29 9.26
CA ASP A 91 -4.89 -0.15 9.53
C ASP A 91 -3.63 -0.89 9.09
N ALA A 92 -3.01 -0.45 7.98
CA ALA A 92 -1.81 -1.06 7.43
C ALA A 92 -0.90 -0.02 6.78
N ILE A 93 0.40 -0.27 6.83
CA ILE A 93 1.42 0.57 6.18
C ILE A 93 2.41 -0.29 5.40
N ASN A 94 2.92 0.25 4.29
CA ASN A 94 4.06 -0.29 3.59
C ASN A 94 5.17 0.77 3.59
N ILE A 95 6.21 0.54 4.38
CA ILE A 95 7.33 1.46 4.57
C ILE A 95 8.67 0.73 4.48
N ALA A 96 9.73 1.50 4.23
CA ALA A 96 11.09 0.95 4.25
C ALA A 96 11.48 0.51 5.67
N SER A 97 12.13 -0.64 5.78
CA SER A 97 12.66 -1.17 7.05
C SER A 97 13.63 -0.22 7.75
N SER A 98 14.37 0.59 6.98
CA SER A 98 15.25 1.63 7.52
C SER A 98 14.49 2.70 8.32
N VAL A 99 13.30 3.10 7.87
CA VAL A 99 12.44 4.04 8.60
C VAL A 99 11.84 3.36 9.84
N LEU A 100 11.41 2.10 9.70
CA LEU A 100 10.92 1.31 10.83
C LEU A 100 11.97 1.16 11.93
N ALA A 101 13.26 1.19 11.60
CA ALA A 101 14.37 1.14 12.55
C ALA A 101 14.36 2.28 13.60
N THR A 102 13.63 3.36 13.36
CA THR A 102 13.41 4.41 14.37
C THR A 102 12.64 3.89 15.60
N ARG A 103 11.92 2.79 15.47
CA ARG A 103 11.12 2.14 16.53
C ARG A 103 11.59 0.72 16.83
N VAL A 104 12.06 0.02 15.81
CA VAL A 104 12.56 -1.36 15.87
C VAL A 104 13.97 -1.38 15.30
N PRO A 105 15.02 -1.11 16.12
CA PRO A 105 16.39 -0.96 15.63
C PRO A 105 16.88 -2.12 14.76
N LEU A 106 16.48 -3.37 15.11
CA LEU A 106 16.85 -4.55 14.34
C LEU A 106 16.31 -4.53 12.90
N ALA A 107 15.18 -3.86 12.63
CA ALA A 107 14.67 -3.71 11.27
C ALA A 107 15.62 -2.95 10.34
N GLY A 108 16.53 -2.16 10.91
CA GLY A 108 17.54 -1.44 10.15
C GLY A 108 18.67 -2.31 9.60
N ILE A 109 18.90 -3.48 10.16
CA ILE A 109 20.09 -4.32 9.85
C ILE A 109 20.19 -4.68 8.36
N VAL A 110 19.07 -4.84 7.69
CA VAL A 110 19.02 -5.12 6.24
C VAL A 110 19.49 -3.95 5.36
N ASN A 111 19.64 -2.77 5.95
CA ASN A 111 20.14 -1.57 5.29
C ASN A 111 21.63 -1.31 5.60
N THR A 112 22.31 -2.23 6.30
CA THR A 112 23.75 -2.14 6.51
C THR A 112 24.45 -2.19 5.14
N GLY A 113 25.26 -1.17 4.87
CA GLY A 113 25.97 -1.06 3.60
C GLY A 113 26.80 -2.32 3.33
N PHE A 114 26.70 -2.85 2.12
CA PHE A 114 27.45 -4.00 1.63
C PHE A 114 27.23 -5.34 2.37
N ALA A 115 26.22 -5.42 3.26
CA ALA A 115 25.91 -6.66 3.99
C ALA A 115 25.38 -7.78 3.08
N PHE A 116 24.76 -7.42 1.98
CA PHE A 116 24.18 -8.36 1.00
C PHE A 116 24.74 -8.06 -0.39
N SER A 117 25.16 -9.09 -1.10
CA SER A 117 25.67 -9.00 -2.47
C SER A 117 24.69 -9.52 -3.54
N SER A 118 23.62 -10.19 -3.12
CA SER A 118 22.60 -10.72 -4.03
C SER A 118 21.21 -10.77 -3.39
N TYR A 119 20.18 -10.81 -4.23
CA TYR A 119 18.80 -11.01 -3.78
C TYR A 119 18.60 -12.35 -3.07
N ASP A 120 19.26 -13.42 -3.52
CA ASP A 120 19.17 -14.73 -2.87
C ASP A 120 19.60 -14.67 -1.41
N GLN A 121 20.67 -13.94 -1.12
CA GLN A 121 21.11 -13.72 0.28
C GLN A 121 20.07 -12.94 1.08
N VAL A 122 19.49 -11.88 0.50
CA VAL A 122 18.45 -11.08 1.16
C VAL A 122 17.25 -11.95 1.48
N TRP A 123 16.74 -12.71 0.49
CA TRP A 123 15.55 -13.53 0.70
C TRP A 123 15.80 -14.67 1.68
N LYS A 124 16.96 -15.32 1.59
CA LYS A 124 17.35 -16.36 2.57
C LYS A 124 17.38 -15.82 4.00
N ALA A 125 17.84 -14.59 4.20
CA ALA A 125 17.88 -13.97 5.52
C ALA A 125 16.49 -13.51 5.97
N MET A 126 15.74 -12.82 5.10
CA MET A 126 14.46 -12.21 5.47
C MET A 126 13.29 -13.21 5.54
N ASP A 127 13.34 -14.28 4.77
CA ASP A 127 12.39 -15.39 4.86
C ASP A 127 12.80 -16.42 5.93
N GLY A 128 13.99 -16.29 6.50
CA GLY A 128 14.54 -17.13 7.54
C GLY A 128 14.53 -16.48 8.93
N SER A 129 15.44 -16.97 9.79
CA SER A 129 15.50 -16.62 11.22
C SER A 129 15.70 -15.11 11.47
N LEU A 130 16.45 -14.39 10.62
CA LEU A 130 16.62 -12.95 10.77
C LEU A 130 15.27 -12.22 10.61
N GLY A 131 14.53 -12.56 9.55
CA GLY A 131 13.21 -11.99 9.33
C GLY A 131 12.22 -12.35 10.43
N ASP A 132 12.27 -13.59 10.96
CA ASP A 132 11.46 -14.00 12.10
C ASP A 132 11.77 -13.17 13.36
N HIS A 133 13.04 -12.87 13.59
CA HIS A 133 13.46 -12.05 14.72
C HIS A 133 12.95 -10.61 14.58
N ILE A 134 13.09 -10.02 13.39
CA ILE A 134 12.58 -8.67 13.10
C ILE A 134 11.07 -8.61 13.31
N ARG A 135 10.31 -9.60 12.81
CA ARG A 135 8.85 -9.66 12.98
C ARG A 135 8.44 -9.73 14.44
N LYS A 136 9.12 -10.55 15.26
CA LYS A 136 8.89 -10.63 16.70
C LYS A 136 9.16 -9.30 17.41
N ASP A 137 10.17 -8.56 16.97
CA ASP A 137 10.45 -7.24 17.54
C ASP A 137 9.42 -6.18 17.11
N ILE A 138 8.88 -6.29 15.89
CA ILE A 138 7.76 -5.45 15.45
C ILE A 138 6.53 -5.72 16.32
N GLU A 139 6.22 -6.97 16.61
CA GLU A 139 5.07 -7.36 17.44
C GLU A 139 5.11 -6.75 18.85
N LYS A 140 6.31 -6.56 19.42
CA LYS A 140 6.48 -5.89 20.71
C LYS A 140 6.03 -4.42 20.70
N THR A 141 5.91 -3.81 19.52
CA THR A 141 5.42 -2.43 19.36
C THR A 141 3.90 -2.34 19.26
N GLY A 142 3.18 -3.47 19.24
CA GLY A 142 1.73 -3.55 19.04
C GLY A 142 1.30 -3.61 17.57
N ALA A 143 2.25 -3.69 16.63
CA ALA A 143 1.99 -3.89 15.21
C ALA A 143 2.23 -5.35 14.81
N ILE A 144 1.64 -5.80 13.72
CA ILE A 144 1.85 -7.14 13.16
C ILE A 144 2.55 -6.97 11.80
N ALA A 145 3.69 -7.65 11.62
CA ALA A 145 4.35 -7.73 10.33
C ALA A 145 3.86 -8.94 9.55
N LEU A 146 3.55 -8.76 8.26
CA LEU A 146 3.23 -9.86 7.37
C LEU A 146 4.46 -10.75 7.15
N SER A 147 4.22 -12.04 6.84
CA SER A 147 5.27 -13.06 6.75
C SER A 147 6.33 -12.79 5.68
N LYS A 148 5.97 -12.10 4.60
CA LYS A 148 6.86 -11.79 3.49
C LYS A 148 7.07 -10.29 3.34
N PRO A 149 8.31 -9.81 3.40
CA PRO A 149 8.62 -8.43 3.06
C PRO A 149 8.46 -8.21 1.55
N TRP A 150 8.16 -6.98 1.15
CA TRP A 150 8.12 -6.60 -0.25
C TRP A 150 9.48 -6.04 -0.68
N ASP A 151 9.87 -6.37 -1.91
CA ASP A 151 11.10 -5.84 -2.50
C ASP A 151 10.96 -4.37 -2.86
N ASN A 152 11.95 -3.57 -2.46
CA ASN A 152 12.09 -2.17 -2.87
C ASN A 152 13.43 -1.93 -3.62
N GLY A 153 14.17 -2.98 -3.89
CA GLY A 153 15.46 -2.93 -4.56
C GLY A 153 16.64 -2.53 -3.68
N PHE A 154 17.84 -2.73 -4.22
CA PHE A 154 19.06 -2.22 -3.62
C PHE A 154 19.12 -0.70 -3.71
N ARG A 155 19.60 -0.04 -2.65
CA ARG A 155 19.79 1.41 -2.65
C ARG A 155 20.90 1.81 -3.59
N GLN A 156 20.65 2.87 -4.33
CA GLN A 156 21.61 3.49 -5.23
C GLN A 156 21.83 4.95 -4.83
N VAL A 157 23.09 5.40 -4.90
CA VAL A 157 23.41 6.82 -4.81
C VAL A 157 23.26 7.42 -6.20
N THR A 158 22.39 8.42 -6.34
CA THR A 158 22.15 9.11 -7.60
C THR A 158 22.43 10.60 -7.48
N SER A 159 22.91 11.21 -8.56
CA SER A 159 23.21 12.64 -8.65
C SER A 159 22.74 13.18 -10.00
N SER A 160 22.10 14.35 -9.98
CA SER A 160 21.74 15.11 -11.17
C SER A 160 22.76 16.20 -11.52
N THR A 161 23.75 16.44 -10.67
CA THR A 161 24.65 17.59 -10.81
C THR A 161 26.08 17.20 -11.16
N ARG A 162 26.56 16.04 -10.71
CA ARG A 162 27.92 15.54 -11.01
C ARG A 162 27.96 14.04 -10.91
N GLU A 163 28.93 13.44 -11.58
CA GLU A 163 29.25 12.02 -11.43
C GLU A 163 29.86 11.74 -10.06
N ILE A 164 29.52 10.60 -9.47
CA ILE A 164 30.04 10.12 -8.19
C ILE A 164 30.69 8.77 -8.47
N ARG A 165 32.02 8.71 -8.41
CA ARG A 165 32.82 7.51 -8.67
C ARG A 165 33.54 7.02 -7.44
N THR A 166 33.88 7.93 -6.52
CA THR A 166 34.67 7.65 -5.32
C THR A 166 33.97 8.23 -4.10
N PRO A 167 34.28 7.77 -2.88
CA PRO A 167 33.79 8.39 -1.65
C PRO A 167 34.15 9.88 -1.53
N ASP A 168 35.26 10.32 -2.11
CA ASP A 168 35.67 11.72 -2.08
C ASP A 168 34.72 12.64 -2.85
N ASP A 169 34.04 12.12 -3.87
CA ASP A 169 33.04 12.87 -4.63
C ASP A 169 31.78 13.19 -3.79
N LEU A 170 31.61 12.54 -2.65
CA LEU A 170 30.54 12.84 -1.70
C LEU A 170 30.87 14.00 -0.75
N LYS A 171 32.13 14.46 -0.71
CA LYS A 171 32.50 15.60 0.14
C LYS A 171 31.73 16.84 -0.31
N SER A 172 31.08 17.50 0.66
CA SER A 172 30.21 18.67 0.44
C SER A 172 29.02 18.44 -0.51
N PHE A 173 28.68 17.18 -0.80
CA PHE A 173 27.53 16.83 -1.61
C PHE A 173 26.28 16.74 -0.74
N LYS A 174 25.23 17.50 -1.09
CA LYS A 174 23.93 17.43 -0.40
C LYS A 174 23.11 16.28 -0.97
N ILE A 175 22.90 15.27 -0.15
CA ILE A 175 22.09 14.10 -0.52
C ILE A 175 20.88 13.98 0.42
N ARG A 176 19.73 13.66 -0.14
CA ARG A 176 18.53 13.31 0.66
C ARG A 176 18.55 11.83 0.95
N VAL A 177 18.44 11.47 2.21
CA VAL A 177 18.26 10.11 2.68
C VAL A 177 16.92 9.98 3.42
N PRO A 178 16.32 8.78 3.53
CA PRO A 178 15.19 8.54 4.43
C PRO A 178 15.54 8.89 5.87
N ALA A 179 14.54 9.23 6.69
CA ALA A 179 14.71 9.44 8.12
C ALA A 179 14.98 8.08 8.81
N ALA A 180 16.23 7.67 8.83
CA ALA A 180 16.65 6.36 9.33
C ALA A 180 18.01 6.47 10.05
N PRO A 181 18.15 5.84 11.25
CA PRO A 181 19.40 5.93 12.05
C PRO A 181 20.61 5.33 11.36
N ILE A 182 20.42 4.42 10.40
CA ILE A 182 21.51 3.66 9.74
C ILE A 182 21.95 4.29 8.40
N LEU A 183 21.26 5.33 7.92
CA LEU A 183 21.57 6.05 6.68
C LEU A 183 22.08 7.50 6.97
#